data_49733d0915bc8b4b91d549f868a408d3
#
_entry.id   49733d0915bc8b4b91d549f868a408d3
#
_cell.length_a   1.000
_cell.length_b   1.000
_cell.length_c   1.000
_cell.angle_alpha   90.00
_cell.angle_beta   90.00
_cell.angle_gamma   90.00
#
_symmetry.space_group_name_H-M   'P 1'
#
loop_
_entity.id
_entity.type
_entity.pdbx_description
1 polymer ?
#
loop_
_entity_poly.entity_id
_entity_poly.type
_entity_poly.pdbx_seq_one_letter_code
_entity_poly.pdbx_strand_id
1 'polypeptide(L)'
;IGAQALNPFWISKFTSLEFFHFHNKNYQDVKLGNGFGADFHITFSNYNSLSIHYEKHHKAYSDLYLYDPYAKIFGPIFPVPESNSIDIAFQTDTKNDFSSLIQFKYKKSKLNDYEFLYEINQRMKIGSTMNVNFGFEHFKGEKKYDFLFSDPELNVHGVKIKDHYIF
;
A
#
# COMPACT_ATOMS: atom_id res chain seq x y z
N ILE A 1 -13.86 3.19 -13.76
CA ILE A 1 -13.91 4.05 -14.97
C ILE A 1 -12.59 4.74 -15.08
N GLY A 2 -11.98 4.71 -16.26
CA GLY A 2 -10.68 5.30 -16.54
C GLY A 2 -10.64 6.01 -17.88
N ALA A 3 -9.65 6.87 -18.06
CA ALA A 3 -9.33 7.52 -19.32
C ALA A 3 -7.83 7.36 -19.60
N GLN A 4 -7.49 7.15 -20.86
CA GLN A 4 -6.11 7.00 -21.31
C GLN A 4 -5.87 7.87 -22.54
N ALA A 5 -4.73 8.55 -22.57
CA ALA A 5 -4.23 9.22 -23.75
C ALA A 5 -3.02 8.44 -24.30
N LEU A 6 -3.22 7.76 -25.41
CA LEU A 6 -2.20 6.93 -26.07
C LEU A 6 -1.34 7.75 -27.06
N ASN A 7 -1.84 8.87 -27.53
CA ASN A 7 -1.07 9.76 -28.40
C ASN A 7 -0.24 10.71 -27.57
N PRO A 8 1.00 11.02 -27.99
CA PRO A 8 1.81 12.02 -27.34
C PRO A 8 1.05 13.33 -27.20
N PHE A 9 0.93 13.82 -25.98
CA PHE A 9 0.29 15.09 -25.68
C PHE A 9 1.24 15.93 -24.85
N TRP A 10 1.59 17.09 -25.37
CA TRP A 10 2.53 18.03 -24.76
C TRP A 10 3.86 17.36 -24.40
N ILE A 11 4.14 17.13 -23.09
CA ILE A 11 5.39 16.49 -22.60
C ILE A 11 5.23 15.01 -22.32
N SER A 12 4.03 14.43 -22.49
CA SER A 12 3.75 13.03 -22.18
C SER A 12 3.69 12.15 -23.43
N LYS A 13 4.22 10.94 -23.32
CA LYS A 13 4.02 9.85 -24.29
C LYS A 13 2.79 9.03 -23.99
N PHE A 14 2.50 8.88 -22.71
CA PHE A 14 1.37 8.11 -22.22
C PHE A 14 0.86 8.76 -20.93
N THR A 15 -0.44 8.84 -20.79
CA THR A 15 -1.11 9.30 -19.57
C THR A 15 -2.35 8.47 -19.34
N SER A 16 -2.55 8.01 -18.12
CA SER A 16 -3.77 7.34 -17.70
C SER A 16 -4.26 7.90 -16.38
N LEU A 17 -5.57 7.94 -16.23
CA LEU A 17 -6.28 8.24 -15.00
C LEU A 17 -7.40 7.22 -14.85
N GLU A 18 -7.41 6.52 -13.75
CA GLU A 18 -8.40 5.50 -13.43
C GLU A 18 -9.03 5.78 -12.08
N PHE A 19 -10.34 5.62 -11.99
CA PHE A 19 -11.09 5.63 -10.72
C PHE A 19 -11.69 4.26 -10.50
N PHE A 20 -11.56 3.74 -9.30
CA PHE A 20 -12.10 2.45 -8.95
C PHE A 20 -12.86 2.48 -7.62
N HIS A 21 -13.79 1.59 -7.48
CA HIS A 21 -14.51 1.31 -6.25
C HIS A 21 -14.41 -0.19 -5.98
N PHE A 22 -14.17 -0.54 -4.73
CA PHE A 22 -14.14 -1.94 -4.32
C PHE A 22 -15.10 -2.17 -3.16
N HIS A 23 -15.71 -3.36 -3.16
CA HIS A 23 -16.62 -3.80 -2.12
C HIS A 23 -16.48 -5.32 -1.94
N ASN A 24 -15.97 -5.74 -0.79
CA ASN A 24 -15.71 -7.12 -0.47
C ASN A 24 -16.57 -7.57 0.71
N LYS A 25 -17.15 -8.75 0.59
CA LYS A 25 -17.91 -9.41 1.64
C LYS A 25 -17.46 -10.86 1.75
N ASN A 26 -17.61 -11.45 2.93
CA ASN A 26 -17.44 -12.88 3.10
C ASN A 26 -18.76 -13.63 2.83
N TYR A 27 -18.74 -14.96 2.95
CA TYR A 27 -19.90 -15.82 2.77
C TYR A 27 -21.05 -15.58 3.77
N GLN A 28 -20.77 -14.91 4.89
CA GLN A 28 -21.75 -14.53 5.90
C GLN A 28 -22.28 -13.11 5.70
N ASP A 29 -22.04 -12.52 4.52
CA ASP A 29 -22.41 -11.15 4.15
C ASP A 29 -21.76 -10.05 5.00
N VAL A 30 -20.70 -10.39 5.74
CA VAL A 30 -19.94 -9.43 6.52
C VAL A 30 -19.07 -8.59 5.58
N LYS A 31 -19.12 -7.28 5.73
CA LYS A 31 -18.38 -6.30 4.93
C LYS A 31 -16.90 -6.30 5.33
N LEU A 32 -16.05 -6.94 4.51
CA LEU A 32 -14.61 -7.06 4.75
C LEU A 32 -13.81 -5.89 4.17
N GLY A 33 -14.31 -5.26 3.14
CA GLY A 33 -13.63 -4.12 2.51
C GLY A 33 -14.60 -3.27 1.72
N ASN A 34 -14.41 -1.98 1.77
CA ASN A 34 -15.17 -1.03 0.97
C ASN A 34 -14.39 0.27 0.88
N GLY A 35 -14.29 0.80 -0.32
CA GLY A 35 -13.59 2.04 -0.53
C GLY A 35 -13.57 2.45 -1.98
N PHE A 36 -12.84 3.49 -2.23
CA PHE A 36 -12.58 3.97 -3.58
C PHE A 36 -11.15 4.46 -3.68
N GLY A 37 -10.66 4.53 -4.90
CA GLY A 37 -9.34 5.05 -5.18
C GLY A 37 -9.23 5.66 -6.56
N ALA A 38 -8.05 6.21 -6.81
CA ALA A 38 -7.66 6.77 -8.09
C ALA A 38 -6.19 6.45 -8.37
N ASP A 39 -5.93 6.03 -9.60
CA ASP A 39 -4.61 5.81 -10.15
C ASP A 39 -4.32 6.85 -11.22
N PHE A 40 -3.23 7.55 -11.09
CA PHE A 40 -2.69 8.42 -12.11
C PHE A 40 -1.31 7.93 -12.52
N HIS A 41 -1.09 7.81 -13.83
CA HIS A 41 0.21 7.47 -14.38
C HIS A 41 0.53 8.35 -15.57
N ILE A 42 1.75 8.85 -15.64
CA ILE A 42 2.29 9.58 -16.77
C ILE A 42 3.68 9.08 -17.12
N THR A 43 3.92 8.80 -18.39
CA THR A 43 5.25 8.59 -18.96
C THR A 43 5.62 9.80 -19.81
N PHE A 44 6.66 10.48 -19.44
CA PHE A 44 7.17 11.68 -20.12
C PHE A 44 7.89 11.34 -21.44
N SER A 45 8.11 12.35 -22.28
CA SER A 45 8.81 12.21 -23.56
C SER A 45 10.25 11.70 -23.42
N ASN A 46 10.89 11.94 -22.29
CA ASN A 46 12.21 11.43 -21.92
C ASN A 46 12.19 10.05 -21.22
N TYR A 47 11.05 9.34 -21.26
CA TYR A 47 10.80 8.03 -20.65
C TYR A 47 10.86 7.98 -19.12
N ASN A 48 10.97 9.11 -18.45
CA ASN A 48 10.70 9.15 -17.02
C ASN A 48 9.21 8.90 -16.75
N SER A 49 8.86 8.38 -15.61
CA SER A 49 7.46 8.15 -15.24
C SER A 49 7.14 8.65 -13.84
N LEU A 50 5.90 9.06 -13.64
CA LEU A 50 5.32 9.41 -12.36
C LEU A 50 4.03 8.61 -12.21
N SER A 51 3.89 7.94 -11.07
CA SER A 51 2.67 7.26 -10.67
C SER A 51 2.19 7.82 -9.35
N ILE A 52 0.89 8.04 -9.23
CA ILE A 52 0.22 8.44 -8.00
C ILE A 52 -0.95 7.50 -7.80
N HIS A 53 -0.97 6.82 -6.68
CA HIS A 53 -2.06 5.95 -6.25
C HIS A 53 -2.66 6.50 -4.96
N TYR A 54 -3.97 6.66 -4.93
CA TYR A 54 -4.72 7.09 -3.76
C TYR A 54 -5.83 6.10 -3.45
N GLU A 55 -5.95 5.72 -2.19
CA GLU A 55 -7.07 4.91 -1.72
C GLU A 55 -7.70 5.49 -0.45
N LYS A 56 -9.00 5.38 -0.39
CA LYS A 56 -9.79 5.58 0.82
C LYS A 56 -10.54 4.31 1.18
N HIS A 57 -10.21 3.77 2.33
CA HIS A 57 -10.91 2.64 2.92
C HIS A 57 -11.94 3.14 3.91
N HIS A 58 -13.18 2.73 3.75
CA HIS A 58 -14.23 2.95 4.72
C HIS A 58 -14.16 1.92 5.84
N LYS A 59 -14.83 2.20 6.96
CA LYS A 59 -14.94 1.24 8.06
C LYS A 59 -15.44 -0.12 7.55
N ALA A 60 -14.71 -1.16 7.90
CA ALA A 60 -14.96 -2.53 7.49
C ALA A 60 -14.63 -3.48 8.64
N TYR A 61 -14.63 -4.78 8.36
CA TYR A 61 -14.20 -5.81 9.29
C TYR A 61 -13.08 -6.64 8.65
N SER A 62 -12.25 -7.25 9.47
CA SER A 62 -11.26 -8.23 9.03
C SER A 62 -11.53 -9.56 9.73
N ASP A 63 -11.63 -10.61 8.95
CA ASP A 63 -11.66 -12.00 9.42
C ASP A 63 -10.26 -12.63 9.41
N LEU A 64 -9.29 -11.96 8.79
CA LEU A 64 -7.89 -12.38 8.73
C LEU A 64 -7.01 -11.74 9.81
N TYR A 65 -7.47 -10.68 10.45
CA TYR A 65 -6.64 -9.92 11.39
C TYR A 65 -6.21 -10.75 12.60
N LEU A 66 -7.06 -11.67 13.02
CA LEU A 66 -6.83 -12.60 14.12
C LEU A 66 -6.69 -14.05 13.61
N TYR A 67 -6.20 -14.23 12.40
CA TYR A 67 -5.94 -15.57 11.86
C TYR A 67 -4.68 -16.16 12.49
N ASP A 68 -4.83 -17.35 13.08
CA ASP A 68 -3.70 -18.16 13.54
C ASP A 68 -3.20 -19.03 12.38
N PRO A 69 -2.01 -18.77 11.82
CA PRO A 69 -1.49 -19.53 10.69
C PRO A 69 -1.07 -20.97 11.08
N TYR A 70 -0.80 -21.24 12.35
CA TYR A 70 -0.39 -22.57 12.83
C TYR A 70 -1.60 -23.47 13.07
N ALA A 71 -2.59 -22.96 13.77
CA ALA A 71 -3.84 -23.69 14.01
C ALA A 71 -4.80 -23.64 12.82
N LYS A 72 -4.57 -22.77 11.82
CA LYS A 72 -5.47 -22.51 10.69
C LYS A 72 -6.89 -22.14 11.12
N ILE A 73 -7.00 -21.41 12.22
CA ILE A 73 -8.27 -20.98 12.80
C ILE A 73 -8.43 -19.49 12.59
N PHE A 74 -9.62 -19.09 12.13
CA PHE A 74 -10.00 -17.69 12.07
C PHE A 74 -10.49 -17.24 13.45
N GLY A 75 -9.90 -16.17 13.96
CA GLY A 75 -10.37 -15.51 15.16
C GLY A 75 -11.67 -14.73 14.94
N PRO A 76 -12.14 -14.01 15.96
CA PRO A 76 -13.32 -13.17 15.84
C PRO A 76 -13.09 -12.06 14.81
N ILE A 77 -14.20 -11.65 14.20
CA ILE A 77 -14.19 -10.54 13.22
C ILE A 77 -13.80 -9.26 13.92
N PHE A 78 -12.74 -8.62 13.46
CA PHE A 78 -12.18 -7.42 14.05
C PHE A 78 -12.55 -6.17 13.23
N PRO A 79 -13.03 -5.08 13.86
CA PRO A 79 -13.34 -3.84 13.16
C PRO A 79 -12.06 -3.13 12.70
N VAL A 80 -11.95 -2.87 11.42
CA VAL A 80 -10.87 -2.09 10.80
C VAL A 80 -11.34 -0.65 10.62
N PRO A 81 -10.62 0.34 11.15
CA PRO A 81 -11.00 1.73 11.03
C PRO A 81 -10.86 2.24 9.59
N GLU A 82 -11.55 3.34 9.29
CA GLU A 82 -11.33 4.05 8.04
C GLU A 82 -9.87 4.52 7.94
N SER A 83 -9.33 4.46 6.73
CA SER A 83 -7.98 4.93 6.45
C SER A 83 -7.89 5.55 5.06
N ASN A 84 -6.91 6.43 4.89
CA ASN A 84 -6.51 6.97 3.61
C ASN A 84 -5.05 6.59 3.38
N SER A 85 -4.71 6.29 2.13
CA SER A 85 -3.32 6.06 1.70
C SER A 85 -3.02 6.79 0.41
N ILE A 86 -1.78 7.21 0.28
CA ILE A 86 -1.22 7.76 -0.94
C ILE A 86 0.14 7.13 -1.17
N ASP A 87 0.38 6.72 -2.42
CA ASP A 87 1.65 6.21 -2.91
C ASP A 87 2.06 7.05 -4.12
N ILE A 88 3.26 7.60 -4.09
CA ILE A 88 3.82 8.41 -5.17
C ILE A 88 5.16 7.78 -5.56
N ALA A 89 5.31 7.41 -6.82
CA ALA A 89 6.53 6.84 -7.34
C ALA A 89 7.00 7.62 -8.58
N PHE A 90 8.26 8.03 -8.56
CA PHE A 90 8.93 8.61 -9.70
C PHE A 90 10.08 7.71 -10.14
N GLN A 91 10.10 7.37 -11.42
CA GLN A 91 11.13 6.53 -12.02
C GLN A 91 11.76 7.22 -13.21
N THR A 92 13.09 7.25 -13.24
CA THR A 92 13.83 7.71 -14.43
C THR A 92 13.90 6.60 -15.48
N ASP A 93 14.22 6.96 -16.72
CA ASP A 93 14.35 5.98 -17.81
C ASP A 93 15.34 4.86 -17.44
N THR A 94 14.82 3.63 -17.38
CA THR A 94 15.60 2.44 -17.03
C THR A 94 16.56 1.96 -18.12
N LYS A 95 16.48 2.55 -19.33
CA LYS A 95 17.42 2.27 -20.43
C LYS A 95 18.74 3.00 -20.25
N ASN A 96 18.75 4.08 -19.48
CA ASN A 96 19.96 4.82 -19.19
C ASN A 96 20.93 4.00 -18.32
N ASP A 97 22.20 4.30 -18.40
CA ASP A 97 23.21 3.66 -17.56
C ASP A 97 23.02 3.98 -16.08
N PHE A 98 22.40 5.11 -15.78
CA PHE A 98 21.96 5.48 -14.44
C PHE A 98 20.45 5.64 -14.41
N SER A 99 19.78 4.94 -13.51
CA SER A 99 18.35 5.07 -13.29
C SER A 99 18.00 5.05 -11.80
N SER A 100 16.96 5.78 -11.44
CA SER A 100 16.49 5.95 -10.07
C SER A 100 14.99 5.67 -9.97
N LEU A 101 14.59 4.99 -8.91
CA LEU A 101 13.22 4.89 -8.43
C LEU A 101 13.16 5.58 -7.07
N ILE A 102 12.28 6.56 -6.95
CA ILE A 102 11.99 7.26 -5.69
C ILE A 102 10.53 6.99 -5.37
N GLN A 103 10.25 6.45 -4.20
CA GLN A 103 8.90 6.11 -3.77
C GLN A 103 8.61 6.71 -2.40
N PHE A 104 7.40 7.20 -2.26
CA PHE A 104 6.85 7.76 -1.05
C PHE A 104 5.48 7.12 -0.81
N LYS A 105 5.29 6.51 0.37
CA LYS A 105 3.99 5.97 0.79
C LYS A 105 3.59 6.57 2.12
N TYR A 106 2.34 6.96 2.22
CA TYR A 106 1.76 7.43 3.45
C TYR A 106 0.37 6.84 3.65
N LYS A 107 0.12 6.32 4.84
CA LYS A 107 -1.18 5.81 5.25
C LYS A 107 -1.54 6.37 6.61
N LYS A 108 -2.80 6.76 6.78
CA LYS A 108 -3.33 7.24 8.05
C LYS A 108 -4.74 6.70 8.29
N SER A 109 -4.99 6.21 9.51
CA SER A 109 -6.31 5.77 9.95
C SER A 109 -7.02 6.84 10.81
N LYS A 110 -8.33 6.66 11.02
CA LYS A 110 -9.11 7.48 11.95
C LYS A 110 -8.67 7.33 13.42
N LEU A 111 -7.96 6.25 13.76
CA LEU A 111 -7.39 6.07 15.10
C LEU A 111 -6.05 6.80 15.27
N ASN A 112 -5.66 7.63 14.29
CA ASN A 112 -4.36 8.29 14.20
C ASN A 112 -3.17 7.33 14.07
N ASP A 113 -3.41 6.08 13.67
CA ASP A 113 -2.33 5.22 13.19
C ASP A 113 -1.80 5.81 11.90
N TYR A 114 -0.50 5.77 11.74
CA TYR A 114 0.12 6.20 10.50
C TYR A 114 1.29 5.30 10.14
N GLU A 115 1.52 5.18 8.85
CA GLU A 115 2.66 4.52 8.26
C GLU A 115 3.23 5.46 7.20
N PHE A 116 4.52 5.61 7.22
CA PHE A 116 5.28 6.42 6.29
C PHE A 116 6.45 5.60 5.78
N LEU A 117 6.60 5.52 4.47
CA LEU A 117 7.73 4.89 3.82
C LEU A 117 8.32 5.87 2.81
N TYR A 118 9.61 6.01 2.84
CA TYR A 118 10.39 6.68 1.82
C TYR A 118 11.48 5.74 1.34
N GLU A 119 11.56 5.54 0.03
CA GLU A 119 12.47 4.60 -0.61
C GLU A 119 13.17 5.27 -1.79
N ILE A 120 14.46 5.09 -1.90
CA ILE A 120 15.27 5.44 -3.06
C ILE A 120 16.04 4.20 -3.50
N ASN A 121 15.82 3.79 -4.74
CA ASN A 121 16.61 2.75 -5.40
C ASN A 121 17.33 3.36 -6.60
N GLN A 122 18.63 3.16 -6.66
CA GLN A 122 19.47 3.63 -7.75
C GLN A 122 20.17 2.44 -8.40
N ARG A 123 20.16 2.42 -9.71
CA ARG A 123 20.83 1.44 -10.52
C ARG A 123 21.84 2.14 -11.42
N MET A 124 23.06 1.61 -11.45
CA MET A 124 24.13 2.06 -12.33
C MET A 124 24.65 0.88 -13.13
N LYS A 125 24.67 1.03 -14.45
CA LYS A 125 25.33 0.08 -15.37
C LYS A 125 26.76 0.53 -15.60
N ILE A 126 27.71 -0.39 -15.47
CA ILE A 126 29.13 -0.15 -15.73
C ILE A 126 29.54 -1.08 -16.86
N GLY A 127 29.68 -0.51 -18.07
CA GLY A 127 29.91 -1.31 -19.27
C GLY A 127 28.72 -2.23 -19.60
N SER A 128 28.99 -3.33 -20.29
CA SER A 128 27.96 -4.27 -20.75
C SER A 128 27.63 -5.38 -19.75
N THR A 129 28.43 -5.57 -18.71
CA THR A 129 28.40 -6.78 -17.87
C THR A 129 28.09 -6.54 -16.39
N MET A 130 28.24 -5.30 -15.90
CA MET A 130 28.12 -5.03 -14.48
C MET A 130 26.94 -4.10 -14.19
N ASN A 131 26.11 -4.47 -13.21
CA ASN A 131 25.07 -3.61 -12.64
C ASN A 131 25.33 -3.46 -11.14
N VAL A 132 25.31 -2.22 -10.67
CA VAL A 132 25.40 -1.87 -9.26
C VAL A 132 24.07 -1.26 -8.83
N ASN A 133 23.48 -1.78 -7.75
CA ASN A 133 22.24 -1.27 -7.20
C ASN A 133 22.49 -0.76 -5.78
N PHE A 134 21.97 0.43 -5.51
CA PHE A 134 21.96 1.04 -4.18
C PHE A 134 20.51 1.27 -3.78
N GLY A 135 20.16 0.85 -2.56
CA GLY A 135 18.84 1.07 -1.99
C GLY A 135 18.96 1.79 -0.65
N PHE A 136 18.06 2.73 -0.41
CA PHE A 136 17.83 3.34 0.88
C PHE A 136 16.34 3.30 1.16
N GLU A 137 15.96 2.80 2.33
CA GLU A 137 14.59 2.74 2.81
C GLU A 137 14.51 3.36 4.20
N HIS A 138 13.53 4.23 4.40
CA HIS A 138 13.18 4.76 5.70
C HIS A 138 11.70 4.50 5.97
N PHE A 139 11.43 3.68 6.96
CA PHE A 139 10.08 3.40 7.43
C PHE A 139 9.87 4.03 8.81
N LYS A 140 8.72 4.68 8.97
CA LYS A 140 8.24 5.17 10.25
C LYS A 140 6.74 4.91 10.35
N GLY A 141 6.31 4.31 11.44
CA GLY A 141 4.90 4.04 11.65
C GLY A 141 4.56 3.97 13.13
N GLU A 142 3.30 4.24 13.42
CA GLU A 142 2.71 4.07 14.74
C GLU A 142 1.38 3.35 14.55
N LYS A 143 1.28 2.13 15.07
CA LYS A 143 0.03 1.39 15.13
C LYS A 143 -0.57 1.51 16.52
N LYS A 144 -1.86 1.84 16.58
CA LYS A 144 -2.58 1.94 17.86
C LYS A 144 -3.03 0.60 18.39
N TYR A 145 -3.13 -0.38 17.51
CA TYR A 145 -3.48 -1.76 17.87
C TYR A 145 -2.65 -2.73 17.02
N ASP A 146 -2.38 -3.89 17.59
CA ASP A 146 -1.72 -4.99 16.91
C ASP A 146 -2.21 -6.31 17.52
N PHE A 147 -2.14 -7.39 16.74
CA PHE A 147 -2.42 -8.72 17.25
C PHE A 147 -1.24 -9.20 18.12
N LEU A 148 -1.55 -9.72 19.30
CA LEU A 148 -0.54 -10.24 20.22
C LEU A 148 -0.52 -11.76 20.24
N PHE A 149 -1.68 -12.37 20.43
CA PHE A 149 -1.82 -13.81 20.50
C PHE A 149 -3.27 -14.25 20.37
N SER A 150 -3.46 -15.51 20.05
CA SER A 150 -4.74 -16.19 20.10
C SER A 150 -4.54 -17.53 20.81
N ASP A 151 -5.40 -17.83 21.75
CA ASP A 151 -5.51 -19.13 22.36
C ASP A 151 -6.91 -19.70 22.08
N PRO A 152 -7.04 -20.60 21.10
CA PRO A 152 -8.33 -21.13 20.71
C PRO A 152 -8.94 -22.04 21.77
N GLU A 153 -8.15 -22.69 22.65
CA GLU A 153 -8.67 -23.56 23.72
C GLU A 153 -9.34 -22.72 24.80
N LEU A 154 -8.77 -21.57 25.13
CA LEU A 154 -9.34 -20.67 26.13
C LEU A 154 -10.28 -19.63 25.52
N ASN A 155 -10.41 -19.58 24.18
CA ASN A 155 -11.14 -18.56 23.44
C ASN A 155 -10.69 -17.12 23.81
N VAL A 156 -9.38 -16.93 24.00
CA VAL A 156 -8.76 -15.66 24.38
C VAL A 156 -7.97 -15.10 23.21
N HIS A 157 -8.17 -13.84 22.92
CA HIS A 157 -7.45 -13.12 21.88
C HIS A 157 -6.88 -11.84 22.47
N GLY A 158 -5.57 -11.62 22.32
CA GLY A 158 -4.88 -10.44 22.80
C GLY A 158 -4.67 -9.43 21.68
N VAL A 159 -5.06 -8.19 21.92
CA VAL A 159 -4.83 -7.05 21.00
C VAL A 159 -4.11 -5.94 21.75
N LYS A 160 -3.04 -5.43 21.17
CA LYS A 160 -2.37 -4.24 21.65
C LYS A 160 -3.09 -3.00 21.15
N ILE A 161 -3.48 -2.11 22.05
CA ILE A 161 -4.00 -0.79 21.70
C ILE A 161 -3.03 0.24 22.26
N LYS A 162 -2.22 0.84 21.39
CA LYS A 162 -1.14 1.76 21.75
C LYS A 162 -0.19 1.07 22.74
N ASP A 163 -0.11 1.57 23.95
CA ASP A 163 0.69 0.99 25.03
C ASP A 163 -0.16 0.16 26.02
N HIS A 164 -1.40 -0.17 25.64
CA HIS A 164 -2.33 -0.95 26.43
C HIS A 164 -2.60 -2.30 25.77
N TYR A 165 -2.83 -3.30 26.60
CA TYR A 165 -3.17 -4.67 26.17
C TYR A 165 -4.59 -4.99 26.60
N ILE A 166 -5.37 -5.57 25.68
CA ILE A 166 -6.71 -6.09 25.96
C ILE A 166 -6.65 -7.62 25.78
N PHE A 167 -7.07 -8.33 26.77
CA PHE A 167 -7.10 -9.79 26.79
C PHE A 167 -8.54 -10.26 26.94
#